data_7b0d2a4fc4dd857715ff9da9f2340b67
#
_entry.id   7b0d2a4fc4dd857715ff9da9f2340b67
#
_cell.length_a   1.000
_cell.length_b   1.000
_cell.length_c   1.000
_cell.angle_alpha   90.00
_cell.angle_beta   90.00
_cell.angle_gamma   90.00
#
_symmetry.space_group_name_H-M   'P 1'
#
loop_
_entity.id
_entity.type
_entity.pdbx_description
1 polymer ?
#
loop_
_entity_poly.entity_id
_entity_poly.type
_entity_poly.pdbx_seq_one_letter_code
_entity_poly.pdbx_strand_id
1 'polypeptide(L)'
;PPPPPPPPPPPPPPPPFFIDTAPPSIYTMVSSSAASDVYKRQVWTGGSCGIPIAALRQRLPEATSIVELGFLASEFRGTITLDTATGDGLPTLDHNVFEFVERAAWEAGERNILRLDELLEGQEYYIIVTNISVLYRYFMNDIVRVTGRYRKTPLLRFVQKGQGTTSITGEKLHEDQVLQALARAGQEFGFSTRFVMTLADELNPGYRMYLESGQLADVRLDELGAFLDDALEELNIEYRNKRDSGRLRPFAVLRLKPGAGEAYKAHRIARGQREGQYKYLTLQYQKDLDFDLTPHLHQ
;
A
#
# COMPACT_ATOMS: atom_id res chain seq x y z
N PRO A 1 27.60 -50.28 -43.25
CA PRO A 1 26.90 -49.94 -42.03
C PRO A 1 25.59 -49.22 -42.39
N PRO A 2 24.46 -49.52 -41.73
CA PRO A 2 23.23 -48.82 -41.97
C PRO A 2 23.36 -47.36 -41.53
N PRO A 3 22.61 -46.42 -42.15
CA PRO A 3 22.60 -45.01 -41.75
C PRO A 3 22.09 -44.88 -40.31
N PRO A 4 22.59 -43.87 -39.56
CA PRO A 4 22.10 -43.63 -38.20
C PRO A 4 20.59 -43.29 -38.20
N PRO A 5 19.85 -43.65 -37.15
CA PRO A 5 18.46 -43.34 -37.05
C PRO A 5 18.24 -41.82 -37.02
N PRO A 6 17.11 -41.29 -37.54
CA PRO A 6 16.81 -39.87 -37.50
C PRO A 6 16.69 -39.36 -36.06
N PRO A 7 17.05 -38.12 -35.80
CA PRO A 7 16.91 -37.54 -34.45
C PRO A 7 15.42 -37.53 -34.01
N PRO A 8 15.16 -37.67 -32.70
CA PRO A 8 13.80 -37.61 -32.18
C PRO A 8 13.16 -36.25 -32.50
N PRO A 9 11.84 -36.20 -32.72
CA PRO A 9 11.14 -34.95 -32.95
C PRO A 9 11.30 -34.01 -31.75
N PRO A 10 11.34 -32.68 -31.99
CA PRO A 10 11.41 -31.73 -30.89
C PRO A 10 10.19 -31.86 -29.96
N PRO A 11 10.33 -31.61 -28.65
CA PRO A 11 9.22 -31.65 -27.72
C PRO A 11 8.14 -30.64 -28.18
N PRO A 12 6.85 -30.93 -27.93
CA PRO A 12 5.80 -29.99 -28.24
C PRO A 12 6.03 -28.68 -27.50
N PRO A 13 5.68 -27.53 -28.09
CA PRO A 13 5.77 -26.26 -27.41
C PRO A 13 4.94 -26.31 -26.11
N PRO A 14 5.40 -25.68 -25.03
CA PRO A 14 4.59 -25.59 -23.81
C PRO A 14 3.23 -24.97 -24.15
N PRO A 15 2.15 -25.41 -23.49
CA PRO A 15 0.85 -24.82 -23.71
C PRO A 15 0.97 -23.31 -23.51
N PRO A 16 0.28 -22.50 -24.33
CA PRO A 16 0.28 -21.08 -24.13
C PRO A 16 -0.19 -20.79 -22.69
N PHE A 17 0.67 -20.12 -21.92
CA PHE A 17 0.21 -19.52 -20.71
C PHE A 17 -0.87 -18.53 -21.13
N PHE A 18 -2.11 -18.83 -20.84
CA PHE A 18 -3.18 -17.85 -20.86
C PHE A 18 -2.85 -16.86 -19.72
N ILE A 19 -2.02 -15.89 -20.02
CA ILE A 19 -2.02 -14.65 -19.29
C ILE A 19 -3.32 -14.01 -19.70
N ASP A 20 -4.34 -14.20 -18.86
CA ASP A 20 -5.55 -13.40 -18.97
C ASP A 20 -5.11 -11.95 -18.79
N THR A 21 -5.01 -11.22 -19.91
CA THR A 21 -4.46 -9.86 -19.98
C THR A 21 -5.43 -8.81 -19.46
N ALA A 22 -6.57 -9.22 -18.95
CA ALA A 22 -7.43 -8.35 -18.16
C ALA A 22 -7.07 -8.51 -16.69
N PRO A 23 -6.41 -7.51 -16.05
CA PRO A 23 -6.39 -7.50 -14.61
C PRO A 23 -7.85 -7.43 -14.17
N PRO A 24 -8.33 -8.33 -13.31
CA PRO A 24 -9.61 -8.14 -12.71
C PRO A 24 -9.53 -6.84 -11.94
N SER A 25 -10.19 -5.78 -12.42
CA SER A 25 -10.50 -4.69 -11.52
C SER A 25 -11.16 -5.34 -10.31
N ILE A 26 -10.85 -4.89 -9.10
CA ILE A 26 -11.49 -5.35 -7.85
C ILE A 26 -13.03 -5.42 -8.01
N TYR A 27 -13.57 -4.66 -8.95
CA TYR A 27 -14.98 -4.56 -9.31
C TYR A 27 -15.51 -5.67 -10.25
N THR A 28 -14.67 -6.34 -11.03
CA THR A 28 -15.14 -7.37 -12.01
C THR A 28 -15.32 -8.76 -11.38
N MET A 29 -14.77 -9.01 -10.19
CA MET A 29 -14.90 -10.32 -9.54
C MET A 29 -16.25 -10.59 -8.85
N VAL A 30 -17.20 -9.66 -8.87
CA VAL A 30 -18.47 -9.78 -8.14
C VAL A 30 -19.67 -10.08 -9.02
N SER A 31 -19.54 -10.28 -10.33
CA SER A 31 -20.68 -10.37 -11.24
C SER A 31 -21.14 -11.78 -11.60
N SER A 32 -20.59 -12.86 -11.04
CA SER A 32 -21.12 -14.20 -11.30
C SER A 32 -21.91 -14.74 -10.12
N SER A 33 -23.10 -15.23 -10.36
CA SER A 33 -23.98 -15.90 -9.39
C SER A 33 -23.31 -17.11 -8.69
N ALA A 34 -22.30 -17.71 -9.30
CA ALA A 34 -21.49 -18.77 -8.71
C ALA A 34 -20.55 -18.29 -7.58
N ALA A 35 -20.43 -16.97 -7.39
CA ALA A 35 -19.56 -16.39 -6.36
C ALA A 35 -20.26 -16.25 -5.00
N SER A 36 -21.57 -16.49 -4.91
CA SER A 36 -22.33 -16.34 -3.65
C SER A 36 -21.93 -17.34 -2.57
N ASP A 37 -21.40 -18.51 -2.96
CA ASP A 37 -21.07 -19.60 -2.04
C ASP A 37 -19.59 -19.59 -1.59
N VAL A 38 -18.82 -18.58 -1.98
CA VAL A 38 -17.41 -18.46 -1.56
C VAL A 38 -17.31 -17.63 -0.29
N TYR A 39 -17.03 -18.28 0.80
CA TYR A 39 -16.89 -17.65 2.12
C TYR A 39 -15.56 -16.90 2.37
N LYS A 40 -14.61 -16.98 1.41
CA LYS A 40 -13.31 -16.32 1.51
C LYS A 40 -13.00 -15.54 0.23
N ARG A 41 -12.51 -14.32 0.39
CA ARG A 41 -11.95 -13.48 -0.68
C ARG A 41 -10.54 -13.10 -0.31
N GLN A 42 -9.58 -13.49 -1.14
CA GLN A 42 -8.19 -13.11 -0.97
C GLN A 42 -7.94 -11.82 -1.75
N VAL A 43 -7.40 -10.83 -1.06
CA VAL A 43 -7.07 -9.51 -1.61
C VAL A 43 -5.83 -8.96 -0.90
N TRP A 44 -5.22 -7.93 -1.46
CA TRP A 44 -4.22 -7.15 -0.72
C TRP A 44 -4.93 -6.15 0.18
N THR A 45 -4.59 -6.16 1.46
CA THR A 45 -5.19 -5.26 2.46
C THR A 45 -4.21 -4.22 2.98
N GLY A 46 -2.90 -4.37 2.68
CA GLY A 46 -1.84 -3.48 3.17
C GLY A 46 -1.70 -2.18 2.39
N GLY A 47 -1.19 -1.13 3.05
CA GLY A 47 -0.95 0.18 2.46
C GLY A 47 -2.22 0.80 1.86
N SER A 48 -2.09 1.51 0.74
CA SER A 48 -3.22 2.14 0.03
C SER A 48 -4.26 1.13 -0.48
N CYS A 49 -3.93 -0.16 -0.59
CA CYS A 49 -4.90 -1.21 -0.93
C CYS A 49 -5.98 -1.40 0.16
N GLY A 50 -5.72 -0.98 1.40
CA GLY A 50 -6.70 -0.99 2.48
C GLY A 50 -7.87 -0.02 2.30
N ILE A 51 -7.69 1.07 1.54
CA ILE A 51 -8.70 2.11 1.33
C ILE A 51 -10.01 1.52 0.77
N PRO A 52 -10.02 0.75 -0.34
CA PRO A 52 -11.27 0.22 -0.92
C PRO A 52 -11.87 -0.96 -0.12
N ILE A 53 -11.19 -1.50 0.90
CA ILE A 53 -11.67 -2.68 1.64
C ILE A 53 -13.01 -2.43 2.33
N ALA A 54 -13.22 -1.25 2.91
CA ALA A 54 -14.49 -0.91 3.55
C ALA A 54 -15.65 -0.93 2.55
N ALA A 55 -15.46 -0.37 1.35
CA ALA A 55 -16.46 -0.38 0.29
C ALA A 55 -16.68 -1.80 -0.28
N LEU A 56 -15.61 -2.61 -0.38
CA LEU A 56 -15.71 -4.00 -0.78
C LEU A 56 -16.52 -4.81 0.25
N ARG A 57 -16.28 -4.59 1.54
CA ARG A 57 -16.98 -5.27 2.64
C ARG A 57 -18.49 -5.07 2.57
N GLN A 58 -18.93 -3.85 2.27
CA GLN A 58 -20.38 -3.52 2.13
C GLN A 58 -21.07 -4.28 0.99
N ARG A 59 -20.30 -4.78 0.00
CA ARG A 59 -20.82 -5.50 -1.17
C ARG A 59 -20.75 -7.02 -1.04
N LEU A 60 -20.15 -7.52 0.02
CA LEU A 60 -20.00 -8.95 0.26
C LEU A 60 -20.97 -9.41 1.35
N PRO A 61 -21.48 -10.67 1.28
CA PRO A 61 -22.23 -11.26 2.37
C PRO A 61 -21.44 -11.19 3.69
N GLU A 62 -22.14 -11.01 4.80
CA GLU A 62 -21.52 -10.86 6.12
C GLU A 62 -20.61 -12.06 6.48
N ALA A 63 -21.03 -13.26 6.08
CA ALA A 63 -20.27 -14.49 6.29
C ALA A 63 -18.98 -14.60 5.46
N THR A 64 -18.74 -13.67 4.49
CA THR A 64 -17.55 -13.71 3.65
C THR A 64 -16.34 -13.11 4.37
N SER A 65 -15.30 -13.89 4.57
CA SER A 65 -14.03 -13.41 5.11
C SER A 65 -13.19 -12.75 4.02
N ILE A 66 -12.68 -11.56 4.29
CA ILE A 66 -11.62 -10.92 3.50
C ILE A 66 -10.29 -11.35 4.09
N VAL A 67 -9.42 -11.91 3.26
CA VAL A 67 -8.17 -12.53 3.67
C VAL A 67 -7.01 -11.86 2.92
N GLU A 68 -5.97 -11.47 3.66
CA GLU A 68 -4.73 -10.95 3.07
C GLU A 68 -4.08 -12.02 2.19
N LEU A 69 -3.76 -11.67 0.94
CA LEU A 69 -3.13 -12.59 -0.02
C LEU A 69 -1.67 -12.89 0.35
N GLY A 70 -1.02 -11.98 1.03
CA GLY A 70 0.41 -11.97 1.32
C GLY A 70 1.17 -10.96 0.48
N PHE A 71 2.44 -10.78 0.81
CA PHE A 71 3.31 -9.83 0.12
C PHE A 71 3.76 -10.43 -1.22
N LEU A 72 3.25 -9.86 -2.30
CA LEU A 72 3.54 -10.26 -3.68
C LEU A 72 3.91 -9.02 -4.50
N ALA A 73 5.00 -9.10 -5.24
CA ALA A 73 5.42 -8.09 -6.21
C ALA A 73 5.71 -8.77 -7.56
N SER A 74 5.89 -7.96 -8.62
CA SER A 74 6.28 -8.50 -9.94
C SER A 74 7.66 -9.19 -9.89
N GLU A 75 8.50 -8.72 -8.99
CA GLU A 75 9.87 -9.15 -8.82
C GLU A 75 9.99 -10.47 -8.07
N PHE A 76 9.04 -10.76 -7.16
CA PHE A 76 9.11 -11.96 -6.32
C PHE A 76 7.79 -12.25 -5.60
N ARG A 77 7.64 -13.49 -5.17
CA ARG A 77 6.61 -13.88 -4.22
C ARG A 77 7.24 -13.81 -2.82
N GLY A 78 6.86 -12.80 -2.05
CA GLY A 78 7.53 -12.47 -0.77
C GLY A 78 7.08 -13.32 0.39
N THR A 79 5.75 -13.45 0.60
CA THR A 79 5.22 -14.20 1.75
C THR A 79 4.02 -15.05 1.37
N ILE A 80 3.72 -16.04 2.23
CA ILE A 80 2.49 -16.83 2.24
C ILE A 80 1.76 -16.54 3.54
N THR A 81 0.50 -16.13 3.46
CA THR A 81 -0.34 -15.89 4.64
C THR A 81 -0.67 -17.22 5.33
N LEU A 82 -0.28 -17.34 6.60
CA LEU A 82 -0.57 -18.54 7.40
C LEU A 82 -1.86 -18.40 8.19
N ASP A 83 -2.11 -17.22 8.73
CA ASP A 83 -3.30 -16.92 9.51
C ASP A 83 -4.15 -15.88 8.80
N THR A 84 -5.37 -16.27 8.48
CA THR A 84 -6.33 -15.39 7.79
C THR A 84 -6.92 -14.30 8.68
N ALA A 85 -6.79 -14.42 10.00
CA ALA A 85 -7.26 -13.41 10.94
C ALA A 85 -6.28 -12.24 11.07
N THR A 86 -4.97 -12.53 11.09
CA THR A 86 -3.93 -11.52 11.26
C THR A 86 -3.37 -11.03 9.93
N GLY A 87 -3.44 -11.86 8.88
CA GLY A 87 -2.83 -11.55 7.58
C GLY A 87 -1.30 -11.61 7.58
N ASP A 88 -0.70 -12.20 8.62
CA ASP A 88 0.75 -12.29 8.74
C ASP A 88 1.35 -13.31 7.79
N GLY A 89 2.43 -12.93 7.12
CA GLY A 89 3.03 -13.70 6.05
C GLY A 89 4.33 -14.40 6.45
N LEU A 90 4.42 -15.69 6.17
CA LEU A 90 5.66 -16.45 6.24
C LEU A 90 6.51 -16.17 5.00
N PRO A 91 7.78 -15.73 5.13
CA PRO A 91 8.68 -15.54 4.00
C PRO A 91 8.89 -16.81 3.18
N THR A 92 8.92 -16.68 1.85
CA THR A 92 9.14 -17.79 0.91
C THR A 92 10.63 -18.07 0.74
N LEU A 93 11.20 -18.81 1.67
CA LEU A 93 12.65 -19.07 1.75
C LEU A 93 13.15 -20.11 0.75
N ASP A 94 12.25 -20.81 0.07
CA ASP A 94 12.55 -21.82 -0.95
C ASP A 94 13.03 -21.22 -2.27
N HIS A 95 12.65 -19.97 -2.55
CA HIS A 95 12.97 -19.28 -3.81
C HIS A 95 13.73 -17.97 -3.62
N ASN A 96 13.76 -17.44 -2.39
CA ASN A 96 14.32 -16.13 -2.09
C ASN A 96 15.27 -16.17 -0.91
N VAL A 97 16.34 -15.41 -1.02
CA VAL A 97 17.19 -14.99 0.09
C VAL A 97 16.82 -13.56 0.42
N PHE A 98 16.49 -13.30 1.66
CA PHE A 98 16.09 -12.00 2.16
C PHE A 98 17.19 -11.40 3.01
N GLU A 99 17.50 -10.13 2.74
CA GLU A 99 18.31 -9.26 3.57
C GLU A 99 17.49 -8.03 3.94
N PHE A 100 17.82 -7.40 5.05
CA PHE A 100 17.04 -6.31 5.58
C PHE A 100 17.91 -5.17 6.04
N VAL A 101 17.36 -3.94 6.05
CA VAL A 101 17.94 -2.79 6.73
C VAL A 101 16.86 -2.18 7.59
N GLU A 102 17.14 -1.93 8.86
CA GLU A 102 16.19 -1.25 9.74
C GLU A 102 15.77 0.08 9.13
N ARG A 103 14.46 0.39 9.19
CA ARG A 103 13.89 1.59 8.58
C ARG A 103 14.56 2.85 9.09
N ALA A 104 14.70 3.01 10.41
CA ALA A 104 15.30 4.18 11.02
C ALA A 104 16.78 4.34 10.61
N ALA A 105 17.55 3.24 10.59
CA ALA A 105 18.93 3.22 10.15
C ALA A 105 19.08 3.65 8.68
N TRP A 106 18.23 3.08 7.78
CA TRP A 106 18.21 3.46 6.37
C TRP A 106 17.93 4.97 6.17
N GLU A 107 16.91 5.48 6.87
CA GLU A 107 16.53 6.90 6.81
C GLU A 107 17.58 7.84 7.42
N ALA A 108 18.41 7.33 8.34
CA ALA A 108 19.59 8.02 8.87
C ALA A 108 20.83 7.93 7.94
N GLY A 109 20.75 7.21 6.83
CA GLY A 109 21.84 7.02 5.90
C GLY A 109 22.72 5.80 6.20
N GLU A 110 22.43 5.03 7.23
CA GLU A 110 23.11 3.79 7.57
C GLU A 110 22.71 2.64 6.64
N ARG A 111 23.60 1.66 6.48
CA ARG A 111 23.41 0.54 5.55
C ARG A 111 23.79 -0.80 6.17
N ASN A 112 23.48 -0.95 7.47
CA ASN A 112 23.71 -2.19 8.20
C ASN A 112 22.74 -3.26 7.70
N ILE A 113 23.28 -4.27 7.02
CA ILE A 113 22.51 -5.38 6.47
C ILE A 113 22.26 -6.41 7.56
N LEU A 114 21.01 -6.77 7.74
CA LEU A 114 20.55 -7.79 8.68
C LEU A 114 20.03 -9.00 7.92
N ARG A 115 20.21 -10.17 8.52
CA ARG A 115 19.62 -11.41 8.06
C ARG A 115 18.25 -11.61 8.73
N LEU A 116 17.49 -12.55 8.20
CA LEU A 116 16.13 -12.85 8.68
C LEU A 116 16.09 -13.24 10.17
N ASP A 117 17.11 -13.94 10.68
CA ASP A 117 17.19 -14.39 12.07
C ASP A 117 17.52 -13.25 13.06
N GLU A 118 18.04 -12.13 12.55
CA GLU A 118 18.42 -10.95 13.34
C GLU A 118 17.27 -9.93 13.53
N LEU A 119 16.13 -10.16 12.86
CA LEU A 119 15.00 -9.25 12.93
C LEU A 119 14.29 -9.28 14.29
N LEU A 120 13.85 -8.13 14.75
CA LEU A 120 13.13 -7.94 16.01
C LEU A 120 11.64 -7.73 15.77
N GLU A 121 10.80 -8.32 16.60
CA GLU A 121 9.36 -8.16 16.57
C GLU A 121 8.96 -6.70 16.85
N GLY A 122 7.97 -6.20 16.11
CA GLY A 122 7.49 -4.83 16.17
C GLY A 122 8.29 -3.83 15.32
N GLN A 123 9.50 -4.19 14.87
CA GLN A 123 10.36 -3.31 14.08
C GLN A 123 10.05 -3.36 12.59
N GLU A 124 10.41 -2.29 11.87
CA GLU A 124 10.21 -2.12 10.43
C GLU A 124 11.54 -2.12 9.68
N TYR A 125 11.52 -2.75 8.52
CA TYR A 125 12.71 -2.98 7.72
C TYR A 125 12.45 -2.75 6.24
N TYR A 126 13.40 -2.14 5.56
CA TYR A 126 13.51 -2.23 4.11
C TYR A 126 13.97 -3.63 3.72
N ILE A 127 13.45 -4.14 2.62
CA ILE A 127 13.72 -5.49 2.14
C ILE A 127 14.61 -5.48 0.89
N ILE A 128 15.59 -6.35 0.89
CA ILE A 128 16.49 -6.63 -0.23
C ILE A 128 16.34 -8.11 -0.59
N VAL A 129 16.20 -8.41 -1.87
CA VAL A 129 15.89 -9.76 -2.33
C VAL A 129 16.93 -10.26 -3.33
N THR A 130 17.38 -11.49 -3.12
CA THR A 130 18.07 -12.31 -4.12
C THR A 130 17.19 -13.51 -4.43
N ASN A 131 16.94 -13.82 -5.70
CA ASN A 131 16.06 -14.92 -6.07
C ASN A 131 16.57 -15.70 -7.28
N ILE A 132 15.94 -16.87 -7.52
CA ILE A 132 16.23 -17.73 -8.65
C ILE A 132 15.88 -17.13 -10.02
N SER A 133 15.08 -16.05 -10.05
CA SER A 133 14.70 -15.30 -11.27
C SER A 133 15.74 -14.24 -11.64
N VAL A 134 16.99 -14.42 -11.20
CA VAL A 134 18.16 -13.60 -11.54
C VAL A 134 18.23 -12.23 -10.86
N LEU A 135 17.38 -11.92 -9.91
CA LEU A 135 17.56 -10.73 -9.07
C LEU A 135 18.68 -11.01 -8.05
N TYR A 136 19.67 -10.13 -8.02
CA TYR A 136 20.77 -10.20 -7.07
C TYR A 136 20.81 -8.95 -6.22
N ARG A 137 20.58 -9.12 -4.90
CA ARG A 137 20.54 -8.03 -3.90
C ARG A 137 19.72 -6.83 -4.35
N TYR A 138 18.55 -7.13 -4.93
CA TYR A 138 17.65 -6.11 -5.45
C TYR A 138 16.94 -5.40 -4.30
N PHE A 139 17.14 -4.09 -4.18
CA PHE A 139 16.48 -3.25 -3.21
C PHE A 139 15.05 -2.99 -3.64
N MET A 140 14.09 -3.58 -2.92
CA MET A 140 12.67 -3.52 -3.26
C MET A 140 12.06 -2.13 -3.04
N ASN A 141 12.68 -1.33 -2.17
CA ASN A 141 12.09 -0.08 -1.67
C ASN A 141 10.69 -0.28 -1.05
N ASP A 142 10.50 -1.44 -0.45
CA ASP A 142 9.31 -1.82 0.29
C ASP A 142 9.67 -1.99 1.76
N ILE A 143 8.75 -1.53 2.64
CA ILE A 143 8.91 -1.62 4.09
C ILE A 143 7.98 -2.71 4.60
N VAL A 144 8.56 -3.61 5.39
CA VAL A 144 7.84 -4.68 6.08
C VAL A 144 8.02 -4.53 7.59
N ARG A 145 7.01 -4.95 8.36
CA ARG A 145 7.06 -5.04 9.82
C ARG A 145 7.10 -6.50 10.24
N VAL A 146 7.91 -6.81 11.24
CA VAL A 146 7.88 -8.11 11.91
C VAL A 146 6.72 -8.11 12.90
N THR A 147 5.73 -8.98 12.69
CA THR A 147 4.49 -9.02 13.50
C THR A 147 4.48 -10.15 14.52
N GLY A 148 5.42 -11.06 14.43
CA GLY A 148 5.54 -12.23 15.30
C GLY A 148 6.49 -13.25 14.71
N ARG A 149 6.40 -14.49 15.18
CA ARG A 149 7.24 -15.60 14.67
C ARG A 149 6.41 -16.86 14.47
N TYR A 150 6.68 -17.55 13.36
CA TYR A 150 6.28 -18.94 13.17
C TYR A 150 7.50 -19.84 13.48
N ARG A 151 7.49 -20.52 14.62
CA ARG A 151 8.69 -21.20 15.16
C ARG A 151 9.85 -20.20 15.32
N LYS A 152 10.91 -20.33 14.50
CA LYS A 152 12.08 -19.43 14.52
C LYS A 152 12.02 -18.37 13.40
N THR A 153 11.10 -18.48 12.46
CA THR A 153 11.01 -17.58 11.30
C THR A 153 10.14 -16.38 11.63
N PRO A 154 10.62 -15.15 11.44
CA PRO A 154 9.80 -13.95 11.57
C PRO A 154 8.64 -13.96 10.58
N LEU A 155 7.48 -13.51 11.03
CA LEU A 155 6.33 -13.22 10.18
C LEU A 155 6.40 -11.76 9.72
N LEU A 156 6.16 -11.55 8.44
CA LEU A 156 6.30 -10.25 7.81
C LEU A 156 4.95 -9.74 7.33
N ARG A 157 4.69 -8.45 7.56
CA ARG A 157 3.55 -7.73 7.00
C ARG A 157 4.04 -6.55 6.20
N PHE A 158 3.54 -6.39 4.99
CA PHE A 158 3.81 -5.20 4.19
C PHE A 158 3.20 -3.96 4.87
N VAL A 159 3.98 -2.91 5.03
CA VAL A 159 3.54 -1.62 5.60
C VAL A 159 3.27 -0.64 4.48
N GLN A 160 4.31 -0.24 3.77
CA GLN A 160 4.24 0.74 2.68
C GLN A 160 5.45 0.63 1.75
N LYS A 161 5.43 1.38 0.66
CA LYS A 161 6.67 1.65 -0.09
C LYS A 161 7.54 2.66 0.65
N GLY A 162 8.84 2.59 0.45
CA GLY A 162 9.79 3.57 0.99
C GLY A 162 9.62 4.99 0.44
N GLN A 163 8.93 5.16 -0.70
CA GLN A 163 8.31 6.41 -1.11
C GLN A 163 7.03 6.63 -0.28
N GLY A 164 6.60 7.88 -0.09
CA GLY A 164 5.46 8.19 0.78
C GLY A 164 5.90 8.60 2.18
N THR A 165 7.08 9.16 2.29
CA THR A 165 7.56 9.88 3.46
C THR A 165 7.81 11.32 3.08
N THR A 166 7.31 12.26 3.87
CA THR A 166 7.53 13.69 3.71
C THR A 166 8.10 14.29 4.99
N SER A 167 8.87 15.36 4.85
CA SER A 167 9.45 16.08 5.98
C SER A 167 9.60 17.55 5.61
N ILE A 168 8.71 18.40 6.09
CA ILE A 168 8.71 19.84 5.80
C ILE A 168 9.65 20.56 6.76
N THR A 169 9.53 20.26 8.06
CA THR A 169 10.28 20.91 9.14
C THR A 169 11.09 19.92 10.01
N GLY A 170 11.22 18.66 9.55
CA GLY A 170 11.95 17.58 10.22
C GLY A 170 11.07 16.52 10.90
N GLU A 171 9.75 16.53 10.67
CA GLU A 171 8.76 15.63 11.32
C GLU A 171 8.74 14.21 10.77
N LYS A 172 9.26 13.97 9.56
CA LYS A 172 9.22 12.66 8.88
C LYS A 172 7.86 11.97 8.98
N LEU A 173 6.84 12.58 8.37
CA LEU A 173 5.50 11.99 8.30
C LEU A 173 5.47 10.88 7.24
N HIS A 174 4.88 9.74 7.61
CA HIS A 174 4.81 8.54 6.78
C HIS A 174 3.39 8.28 6.28
N GLU A 175 3.28 7.70 5.08
CA GLU A 175 2.00 7.36 4.44
C GLU A 175 1.12 6.47 5.31
N ASP A 176 1.72 5.47 5.99
CA ASP A 176 0.99 4.58 6.89
C ASP A 176 0.36 5.29 8.09
N GLN A 177 1.04 6.32 8.63
CA GLN A 177 0.49 7.14 9.72
C GLN A 177 -0.72 7.94 9.25
N VAL A 178 -0.65 8.54 8.05
CA VAL A 178 -1.77 9.25 7.43
C VAL A 178 -2.96 8.32 7.19
N LEU A 179 -2.70 7.11 6.67
CA LEU A 179 -3.75 6.11 6.44
C LEU A 179 -4.36 5.59 7.74
N GLN A 180 -3.58 5.42 8.81
CA GLN A 180 -4.09 5.05 10.13
C GLN A 180 -4.99 6.14 10.72
N ALA A 181 -4.56 7.42 10.66
CA ALA A 181 -5.36 8.55 11.10
C ALA A 181 -6.68 8.64 10.31
N LEU A 182 -6.62 8.48 8.99
CA LEU A 182 -7.80 8.47 8.11
C LEU A 182 -8.77 7.33 8.43
N ALA A 183 -8.26 6.14 8.73
CA ALA A 183 -9.10 5.00 9.10
C ALA A 183 -9.84 5.23 10.42
N ARG A 184 -9.17 5.83 11.43
CA ARG A 184 -9.80 6.25 12.70
C ARG A 184 -10.88 7.30 12.44
N ALA A 185 -10.59 8.31 11.63
CA ALA A 185 -11.55 9.34 11.26
C ALA A 185 -12.76 8.77 10.51
N GLY A 186 -12.56 7.81 9.61
CA GLY A 186 -13.65 7.12 8.90
C GLY A 186 -14.60 6.38 9.85
N GLN A 187 -14.09 5.81 10.94
CA GLN A 187 -14.89 5.16 11.98
C GLN A 187 -15.65 6.20 12.82
N GLU A 188 -14.99 7.26 13.26
CA GLU A 188 -15.59 8.31 14.11
C GLU A 188 -16.68 9.09 13.38
N PHE A 189 -16.42 9.53 12.16
CA PHE A 189 -17.33 10.36 11.37
C PHE A 189 -18.24 9.59 10.42
N GLY A 190 -18.17 8.26 10.41
CA GLY A 190 -19.10 7.40 9.65
C GLY A 190 -18.95 7.48 8.13
N PHE A 191 -17.74 7.68 7.60
CA PHE A 191 -17.51 7.73 6.16
C PHE A 191 -16.53 6.66 5.65
N SER A 192 -16.65 6.35 4.36
CA SER A 192 -15.70 5.49 3.64
C SER A 192 -14.97 6.31 2.57
N THR A 193 -13.66 6.13 2.49
CA THR A 193 -12.80 6.80 1.52
C THR A 193 -12.90 6.13 0.16
N ARG A 194 -13.09 6.91 -0.91
CA ARG A 194 -12.98 6.47 -2.30
C ARG A 194 -11.61 6.79 -2.89
N PHE A 195 -11.15 8.00 -2.64
CA PHE A 195 -9.84 8.47 -3.04
C PHE A 195 -9.32 9.46 -2.00
N VAL A 196 -8.02 9.42 -1.73
CA VAL A 196 -7.35 10.35 -0.81
C VAL A 196 -5.97 10.68 -1.32
N MET A 197 -5.58 11.93 -1.18
CA MET A 197 -4.22 12.39 -1.43
C MET A 197 -3.85 13.47 -0.41
N THR A 198 -2.78 13.27 0.32
CA THR A 198 -2.24 14.23 1.27
C THR A 198 -1.00 14.87 0.67
N LEU A 199 -1.00 16.18 0.59
CA LEU A 199 0.07 16.97 0.03
C LEU A 199 0.80 17.77 1.11
N ALA A 200 2.12 17.60 1.15
CA ALA A 200 3.03 18.39 1.96
C ALA A 200 3.37 19.69 1.22
N ASP A 201 3.02 20.84 1.79
CA ASP A 201 3.30 22.17 1.23
C ASP A 201 4.52 22.76 1.95
N GLU A 202 5.66 22.81 1.26
CA GLU A 202 6.92 23.35 1.80
C GLU A 202 6.92 24.89 1.84
N LEU A 203 6.13 25.54 0.95
CA LEU A 203 6.05 27.00 0.89
C LEU A 203 5.18 27.58 2.02
N ASN A 204 4.13 26.83 2.39
CA ASN A 204 3.27 27.15 3.52
C ASN A 204 3.26 25.96 4.48
N PRO A 205 4.32 25.79 5.30
CA PRO A 205 4.58 24.55 6.03
C PRO A 205 3.33 23.94 6.66
N GLY A 206 2.83 22.85 6.06
CA GLY A 206 1.61 22.17 6.49
C GLY A 206 1.17 21.09 5.53
N TYR A 207 0.15 20.36 5.93
CA TYR A 207 -0.41 19.24 5.18
C TYR A 207 -1.85 19.50 4.78
N ARG A 208 -2.20 19.15 3.55
CA ARG A 208 -3.57 19.24 3.03
C ARG A 208 -4.01 17.89 2.49
N MET A 209 -5.08 17.34 3.05
CA MET A 209 -5.71 16.12 2.58
C MET A 209 -6.85 16.45 1.62
N TYR A 210 -6.75 15.92 0.41
CA TYR A 210 -7.80 15.95 -0.60
C TYR A 210 -8.56 14.64 -0.53
N LEU A 211 -9.85 14.68 -0.18
CA LEU A 211 -10.64 13.50 0.17
C LEU A 211 -11.90 13.39 -0.67
N GLU A 212 -12.06 12.27 -1.38
CA GLU A 212 -13.29 11.88 -2.06
C GLU A 212 -14.02 10.81 -1.24
N SER A 213 -15.25 11.14 -0.82
CA SER A 213 -16.17 10.22 -0.16
C SER A 213 -17.59 10.65 -0.44
N GLY A 214 -18.49 9.70 -0.63
CA GLY A 214 -19.93 9.98 -0.81
C GLY A 214 -20.66 10.37 0.48
N GLN A 215 -20.04 10.20 1.63
CA GLN A 215 -20.64 10.33 2.97
C GLN A 215 -20.15 11.57 3.74
N LEU A 216 -19.43 12.48 3.07
CA LEU A 216 -18.88 13.68 3.70
C LEU A 216 -19.82 14.90 3.67
N ALA A 217 -21.05 14.76 3.15
CA ALA A 217 -21.94 15.90 2.97
C ALA A 217 -22.21 16.64 4.28
N ASP A 218 -22.40 15.89 5.36
CA ASP A 218 -22.76 16.41 6.69
C ASP A 218 -21.56 16.50 7.66
N VAL A 219 -20.35 16.15 7.20
CA VAL A 219 -19.15 16.22 8.03
C VAL A 219 -18.52 17.61 7.92
N ARG A 220 -18.29 18.25 9.06
CA ARG A 220 -17.56 19.51 9.12
C ARG A 220 -16.07 19.25 8.89
N LEU A 221 -15.53 19.83 7.82
CA LEU A 221 -14.14 19.60 7.40
C LEU A 221 -13.10 20.17 8.38
N ASP A 222 -13.46 21.21 9.11
CA ASP A 222 -12.65 21.76 10.19
C ASP A 222 -12.52 20.79 11.38
N GLU A 223 -13.62 20.16 11.80
CA GLU A 223 -13.62 19.15 12.85
C GLU A 223 -12.86 17.88 12.42
N LEU A 224 -13.06 17.45 11.16
CA LEU A 224 -12.32 16.34 10.59
C LEU A 224 -10.81 16.64 10.50
N GLY A 225 -10.45 17.87 10.11
CA GLY A 225 -9.06 18.34 10.08
C GLY A 225 -8.40 18.30 11.46
N ALA A 226 -9.10 18.81 12.49
CA ALA A 226 -8.63 18.78 13.87
C ALA A 226 -8.44 17.34 14.39
N PHE A 227 -9.41 16.46 14.14
CA PHE A 227 -9.31 15.05 14.52
C PHE A 227 -8.10 14.35 13.88
N LEU A 228 -7.86 14.60 12.58
CA LEU A 228 -6.71 14.04 11.88
C LEU A 228 -5.40 14.60 12.40
N ASP A 229 -5.35 15.88 12.74
CA ASP A 229 -4.19 16.53 13.34
C ASP A 229 -3.84 15.87 14.68
N ASP A 230 -4.81 15.73 15.57
CA ASP A 230 -4.67 15.07 16.88
C ASP A 230 -4.20 13.61 16.72
N ALA A 231 -4.82 12.86 15.80
CA ALA A 231 -4.44 11.48 15.53
C ALA A 231 -3.00 11.35 14.99
N LEU A 232 -2.55 12.30 14.17
CA LEU A 232 -1.18 12.34 13.67
C LEU A 232 -0.18 12.73 14.77
N GLU A 233 -0.56 13.60 15.69
CA GLU A 233 0.25 13.94 16.86
C GLU A 233 0.46 12.72 17.78
N GLU A 234 -0.53 11.86 17.92
CA GLU A 234 -0.41 10.60 18.64
C GLU A 234 0.52 9.61 17.96
N LEU A 235 0.44 9.52 16.62
CA LEU A 235 1.20 8.56 15.82
C LEU A 235 2.65 8.99 15.55
N ASN A 236 2.96 10.29 15.69
CA ASN A 236 4.27 10.85 15.33
C ASN A 236 4.67 11.98 16.27
N ILE A 237 5.58 11.67 17.18
CA ILE A 237 6.05 12.63 18.20
C ILE A 237 6.75 13.85 17.58
N GLU A 238 7.47 13.68 16.47
CA GLU A 238 8.11 14.79 15.78
C GLU A 238 7.07 15.71 15.12
N TYR A 239 6.01 15.13 14.54
CA TYR A 239 4.88 15.90 14.03
C TYR A 239 4.25 16.76 15.14
N ARG A 240 3.95 16.18 16.31
CA ARG A 240 3.46 16.89 17.50
C ARG A 240 4.38 18.05 17.87
N ASN A 241 5.70 17.80 18.03
CA ASN A 241 6.66 18.81 18.38
C ASN A 241 6.68 20.01 17.39
N LYS A 242 6.43 19.75 16.09
CA LYS A 242 6.37 20.81 15.09
C LYS A 242 5.04 21.57 15.12
N ARG A 243 3.93 20.88 15.44
CA ARG A 243 2.64 21.52 15.68
C ARG A 243 2.68 22.42 16.92
N ASP A 244 3.17 21.92 18.05
CA ASP A 244 3.29 22.65 19.32
C ASP A 244 4.19 23.90 19.18
N SER A 245 5.24 23.80 18.40
CA SER A 245 6.17 24.93 18.15
C SER A 245 5.66 25.91 17.08
N GLY A 246 4.50 25.69 16.48
CA GLY A 246 3.92 26.52 15.41
C GLY A 246 4.70 26.46 14.08
N ARG A 247 5.63 25.52 13.91
CA ARG A 247 6.39 25.33 12.66
C ARG A 247 5.56 24.67 11.57
N LEU A 248 4.60 23.84 11.95
CA LEU A 248 3.59 23.27 11.05
C LEU A 248 2.23 23.92 11.30
N ARG A 249 1.55 24.26 10.23
CA ARG A 249 0.15 24.73 10.26
C ARG A 249 -0.77 23.56 10.62
N PRO A 250 -2.00 23.84 11.11
CA PRO A 250 -3.03 22.84 11.30
C PRO A 250 -3.26 22.00 10.04
N PHE A 251 -3.53 20.71 10.24
CA PHE A 251 -3.89 19.81 9.16
C PHE A 251 -5.21 20.24 8.52
N ALA A 252 -5.24 20.36 7.21
CA ALA A 252 -6.41 20.82 6.49
C ALA A 252 -7.01 19.69 5.63
N VAL A 253 -8.35 19.63 5.57
CA VAL A 253 -9.09 18.72 4.71
C VAL A 253 -9.85 19.49 3.65
N LEU A 254 -9.73 19.04 2.41
CA LEU A 254 -10.42 19.58 1.25
C LEU A 254 -11.27 18.48 0.62
N ARG A 255 -12.56 18.75 0.45
CA ARG A 255 -13.49 17.81 -0.19
C ARG A 255 -13.32 17.81 -1.69
N LEU A 256 -13.20 16.62 -2.27
CA LEU A 256 -13.23 16.41 -3.71
C LEU A 256 -14.63 16.05 -4.20
N LYS A 257 -14.93 16.44 -5.43
CA LYS A 257 -16.12 16.02 -6.16
C LYS A 257 -16.04 14.52 -6.45
N PRO A 258 -17.18 13.83 -6.58
CA PRO A 258 -17.20 12.45 -7.07
C PRO A 258 -16.51 12.32 -8.43
N GLY A 259 -15.67 11.30 -8.58
CA GLY A 259 -14.92 11.02 -9.81
C GLY A 259 -13.53 11.68 -9.87
N ALA A 260 -13.10 12.41 -8.85
CA ALA A 260 -11.75 13.00 -8.81
C ALA A 260 -10.65 11.91 -8.85
N GLY A 261 -10.83 10.81 -8.12
CA GLY A 261 -9.91 9.67 -8.12
C GLY A 261 -9.82 8.99 -9.49
N GLU A 262 -10.94 8.84 -10.19
CA GLU A 262 -10.96 8.28 -11.55
C GLU A 262 -10.28 9.22 -12.56
N ALA A 263 -10.46 10.54 -12.43
CA ALA A 263 -9.77 11.53 -13.25
C ALA A 263 -8.25 11.47 -13.03
N TYR A 264 -7.81 11.36 -11.78
CA TYR A 264 -6.38 11.17 -11.46
C TYR A 264 -5.84 9.86 -12.04
N LYS A 265 -6.59 8.75 -11.89
CA LYS A 265 -6.22 7.46 -12.50
C LYS A 265 -6.07 7.57 -14.01
N ALA A 266 -7.03 8.18 -14.69
CA ALA A 266 -6.99 8.38 -16.15
C ALA A 266 -5.76 9.21 -16.56
N HIS A 267 -5.44 10.29 -15.83
CA HIS A 267 -4.25 11.09 -16.04
C HIS A 267 -2.96 10.25 -15.93
N ARG A 268 -2.84 9.43 -14.90
CA ARG A 268 -1.66 8.56 -14.69
C ARG A 268 -1.50 7.53 -15.80
N ILE A 269 -2.61 6.93 -16.26
CA ILE A 269 -2.61 5.97 -17.37
C ILE A 269 -2.18 6.66 -18.67
N ALA A 270 -2.70 7.85 -18.96
CA ALA A 270 -2.32 8.65 -20.14
C ALA A 270 -0.82 8.99 -20.15
N ARG A 271 -0.16 9.07 -18.98
CA ARG A 271 1.28 9.27 -18.83
C ARG A 271 2.10 7.98 -18.78
N GLY A 272 1.49 6.86 -19.13
CA GLY A 272 2.20 5.59 -19.32
C GLY A 272 2.12 4.60 -18.15
N GLN A 273 1.39 4.90 -17.08
CA GLN A 273 1.15 3.90 -16.03
C GLN A 273 0.19 2.83 -16.56
N ARG A 274 0.54 1.56 -16.40
CA ARG A 274 -0.32 0.46 -16.80
C ARG A 274 -1.53 0.39 -15.86
N GLU A 275 -2.74 0.29 -16.43
CA GLU A 275 -3.97 0.23 -15.64
C GLU A 275 -3.97 -0.91 -14.61
N GLY A 276 -3.55 -2.11 -14.99
CA GLY A 276 -3.47 -3.26 -14.11
C GLY A 276 -2.42 -3.17 -13.00
N GLN A 277 -1.54 -2.17 -13.06
CA GLN A 277 -0.52 -1.90 -12.05
C GLN A 277 -0.71 -0.51 -11.43
N TYR A 278 -1.93 0.05 -11.56
CA TYR A 278 -2.23 1.36 -11.01
C TYR A 278 -2.03 1.37 -9.49
N LYS A 279 -1.09 2.18 -9.06
CA LYS A 279 -0.81 2.52 -7.66
C LYS A 279 -0.49 3.99 -7.59
N TYR A 280 -0.88 4.65 -6.52
CA TYR A 280 -0.53 6.03 -6.26
C TYR A 280 -0.07 6.20 -4.81
N LEU A 281 0.69 7.24 -4.56
CA LEU A 281 1.10 7.64 -3.21
C LEU A 281 -0.02 8.47 -2.60
N THR A 282 -0.43 8.12 -1.40
CA THR A 282 -1.44 8.89 -0.65
C THR A 282 -0.81 10.05 0.13
N LEU A 283 0.53 10.06 0.25
CA LEU A 283 1.31 11.14 0.84
C LEU A 283 2.50 11.48 -0.07
N GLN A 284 2.61 12.73 -0.50
CA GLN A 284 3.72 13.24 -1.30
C GLN A 284 3.87 14.76 -1.16
N TYR A 285 4.97 15.31 -1.66
CA TYR A 285 5.12 16.76 -1.73
C TYR A 285 4.21 17.36 -2.81
N GLN A 286 3.67 18.55 -2.55
CA GLN A 286 2.82 19.24 -3.51
C GLN A 286 3.54 19.52 -4.83
N LYS A 287 4.84 19.80 -4.80
CA LYS A 287 5.68 20.04 -5.99
C LYS A 287 5.84 18.82 -6.89
N ASP A 288 5.66 17.60 -6.34
CA ASP A 288 5.84 16.34 -7.07
C ASP A 288 4.52 15.86 -7.71
N LEU A 289 3.41 16.53 -7.40
CA LEU A 289 2.13 16.24 -8.01
C LEU A 289 2.01 16.91 -9.38
N ASP A 290 1.85 16.09 -10.41
CA ASP A 290 1.69 16.51 -11.81
C ASP A 290 0.21 16.59 -12.26
N PHE A 291 -0.72 16.72 -11.31
CA PHE A 291 -2.16 16.76 -11.55
C PHE A 291 -2.80 17.91 -10.77
N ASP A 292 -3.61 18.73 -11.45
CA ASP A 292 -4.33 19.81 -10.79
C ASP A 292 -5.62 19.30 -10.14
N LEU A 293 -5.65 19.29 -8.82
CA LEU A 293 -6.83 18.92 -8.03
C LEU A 293 -7.84 20.06 -7.90
N THR A 294 -7.48 21.31 -8.24
CA THR A 294 -8.33 22.50 -8.04
C THR A 294 -9.69 22.42 -8.74
N PRO A 295 -9.80 21.97 -10.01
CA PRO A 295 -11.10 21.83 -10.69
C PRO A 295 -12.01 20.77 -10.07
N HIS A 296 -11.41 19.85 -9.31
CA HIS A 296 -12.10 18.74 -8.65
C HIS A 296 -12.54 19.06 -7.22
N LEU A 297 -12.25 20.26 -6.70
CA LEU A 297 -12.71 20.66 -5.38
C LEU A 297 -14.23 20.85 -5.37
N HIS A 298 -14.86 20.39 -4.29
CA HIS A 298 -16.25 20.73 -3.98
C HIS A 298 -16.31 22.20 -3.55
N GLN A 299 -17.19 22.97 -4.19
CA GLN A 299 -17.44 24.38 -3.81
C GLN A 299 -18.17 24.45 -2.49
#